data_5c0bb22a8936be3fcd9639b940d59d67
#
_entry.id   5c0bb22a8936be3fcd9639b940d59d67
#
_cell.length_a   1.000
_cell.length_b   1.000
_cell.length_c   1.000
_cell.angle_alpha   90.00
_cell.angle_beta   90.00
_cell.angle_gamma   90.00
#
_symmetry.space_group_name_H-M   'P 1'
#
loop_
_entity.id
_entity.type
_entity.pdbx_description
1 polymer ?
#
loop_
_entity_poly.entity_id
_entity_poly.type
_entity_poly.pdbx_seq_one_letter_code
_entity_poly.pdbx_strand_id
1 'polypeptide(L)'
;IEAGGLNSTIPFIAAAQMGIPIVDADAMGRAFPELQMVTLTLGGMGATPMAMVDDKGNGATFDTISNQWTEKLARALTIEMGGSAMVSLYPVLAGQSRDYLISGSLSKAYDMGKILDDHKSAAAHVLAETYQGRVLFTGRVRDVERRSDAGFTKGKLVLEGQQDFDGSGMDLSFQNEFLAGWVDGELVATTPDLITLLDANTGGPVTTDMVIYGLSVHVLGLPSDPIW
;
A
#
# COMPACT_ATOMS: atom_id res chain seq x y z
N ILE A 1 11.42 -2.70 3.57
CA ILE A 1 10.91 -1.85 2.47
C ILE A 1 9.45 -2.20 2.24
N GLU A 2 8.67 -1.22 1.89
CA GLU A 2 7.36 -1.32 1.26
C GLU A 2 7.55 -0.95 -0.21
N ALA A 3 7.28 -1.86 -1.14
CA ALA A 3 7.45 -1.60 -2.56
C ALA A 3 6.32 -0.69 -3.07
N GLY A 4 6.63 0.56 -3.34
CA GLY A 4 5.72 1.61 -3.79
C GLY A 4 5.78 2.86 -2.91
N GLY A 5 5.38 3.99 -3.46
CA GLY A 5 5.33 5.26 -2.77
C GLY A 5 6.67 5.77 -2.24
N LEU A 6 6.61 6.72 -1.30
CA LEU A 6 7.79 7.33 -0.69
C LEU A 6 8.64 6.33 0.08
N ASN A 7 8.01 5.38 0.77
CA ASN A 7 8.71 4.43 1.65
C ASN A 7 9.69 3.53 0.88
N SER A 8 9.47 3.28 -0.41
CA SER A 8 10.39 2.49 -1.22
C SER A 8 11.65 3.25 -1.62
N THR A 9 11.64 4.57 -1.70
CA THR A 9 12.77 5.38 -2.17
C THR A 9 13.83 5.60 -1.10
N ILE A 10 13.45 5.70 0.17
CA ILE A 10 14.36 5.96 1.29
C ILE A 10 15.47 4.90 1.43
N PRO A 11 15.16 3.59 1.39
CA PRO A 11 16.20 2.56 1.44
C PRO A 11 17.20 2.62 0.28
N PHE A 12 16.78 3.07 -0.92
CA PHE A 12 17.71 3.29 -2.05
C PHE A 12 18.72 4.39 -1.73
N ILE A 13 18.28 5.51 -1.14
CA ILE A 13 19.15 6.60 -0.72
C ILE A 13 20.12 6.13 0.36
N ALA A 14 19.62 5.43 1.38
CA ALA A 14 20.47 4.89 2.46
C ALA A 14 21.50 3.91 1.93
N ALA A 15 21.09 2.96 1.08
CA ALA A 15 21.99 1.97 0.50
C ALA A 15 23.08 2.62 -0.38
N ALA A 16 22.70 3.62 -1.20
CA ALA A 16 23.66 4.36 -2.02
C ALA A 16 24.68 5.12 -1.17
N GLN A 17 24.26 5.75 -0.09
CA GLN A 17 25.17 6.45 0.85
C GLN A 17 26.08 5.49 1.60
N MET A 18 25.60 4.30 1.94
CA MET A 18 26.37 3.29 2.66
C MET A 18 27.22 2.40 1.73
N GLY A 19 27.05 2.46 0.43
CA GLY A 19 27.72 1.62 -0.55
C GLY A 19 27.36 0.13 -0.44
N ILE A 20 26.12 -0.18 -0.05
CA ILE A 20 25.60 -1.54 0.09
C ILE A 20 24.50 -1.85 -0.94
N PRO A 21 24.33 -3.12 -1.34
CA PRO A 21 23.26 -3.50 -2.24
C PRO A 21 21.88 -3.44 -1.56
N ILE A 22 20.82 -3.29 -2.38
CA ILE A 22 19.43 -3.48 -1.97
C ILE A 22 19.00 -4.89 -2.39
N VAL A 23 18.25 -5.56 -1.52
CA VAL A 23 17.57 -6.81 -1.86
C VAL A 23 16.31 -6.47 -2.64
N ASP A 24 16.17 -7.04 -3.85
CA ASP A 24 14.95 -6.91 -4.65
C ASP A 24 13.83 -7.78 -4.07
N ALA A 25 13.29 -7.34 -2.96
CA ALA A 25 12.18 -7.98 -2.25
C ALA A 25 11.56 -6.99 -1.26
N ASP A 26 10.33 -7.27 -0.86
CA ASP A 26 9.68 -6.63 0.27
C ASP A 26 8.94 -7.67 1.13
N ALA A 27 8.32 -7.22 2.21
CA ALA A 27 7.59 -8.08 3.13
C ALA A 27 6.08 -7.80 3.13
N MET A 28 5.55 -7.16 2.09
CA MET A 28 4.15 -6.72 2.04
C MET A 28 3.48 -7.05 0.72
N GLY A 29 4.11 -6.78 -0.42
CA GLY A 29 3.56 -6.89 -1.78
C GLY A 29 2.53 -5.82 -2.12
N ARG A 30 1.98 -5.17 -1.12
CA ARG A 30 1.12 -3.99 -1.18
C ARG A 30 1.26 -3.21 0.13
N ALA A 31 0.81 -1.96 0.18
CA ALA A 31 0.77 -1.21 1.43
C ALA A 31 -0.31 -1.74 2.38
N PHE A 32 0.03 -1.84 3.66
CA PHE A 32 -0.86 -2.13 4.77
C PHE A 32 -0.75 -1.04 5.84
N PRO A 33 -1.83 -0.76 6.58
CA PRO A 33 -1.88 0.42 7.44
C PRO A 33 -1.06 0.32 8.74
N GLU A 34 -0.59 -0.86 9.12
CA GLU A 34 0.10 -1.08 10.40
C GLU A 34 1.44 -1.81 10.23
N LEU A 35 2.44 -1.45 11.04
CA LEU A 35 3.82 -1.94 10.92
C LEU A 35 3.98 -3.47 11.01
N GLN A 36 3.10 -4.15 11.77
CA GLN A 36 3.18 -5.60 11.94
C GLN A 36 2.48 -6.38 10.81
N MET A 37 1.78 -5.69 9.91
CA MET A 37 1.10 -6.32 8.75
C MET A 37 2.11 -6.61 7.64
N VAL A 38 3.08 -7.46 7.95
CA VAL A 38 4.15 -7.89 7.05
C VAL A 38 4.32 -9.40 7.11
N THR A 39 4.75 -10.00 6.02
CA THR A 39 4.99 -11.44 5.90
C THR A 39 6.03 -11.97 6.90
N LEU A 40 6.98 -11.14 7.32
CA LEU A 40 7.94 -11.47 8.40
C LEU A 40 7.25 -11.80 9.74
N THR A 41 6.12 -11.14 10.02
CA THR A 41 5.29 -11.47 11.20
C THR A 41 4.67 -12.85 11.10
N LEU A 42 4.28 -13.30 9.90
CA LEU A 42 3.79 -14.67 9.69
C LEU A 42 4.88 -15.72 10.00
N GLY A 43 6.15 -15.36 9.74
CA GLY A 43 7.32 -16.15 10.10
C GLY A 43 7.71 -16.08 11.59
N GLY A 44 6.92 -15.41 12.42
CA GLY A 44 7.21 -15.26 13.85
C GLY A 44 8.35 -14.28 14.18
N MET A 45 8.76 -13.45 13.22
CA MET A 45 9.88 -12.51 13.41
C MET A 45 9.42 -11.27 14.18
N GLY A 46 10.29 -10.78 15.08
CA GLY A 46 10.06 -9.59 15.90
C GLY A 46 10.38 -8.31 15.14
N ALA A 47 9.51 -7.30 15.29
CA ALA A 47 9.74 -5.97 14.74
C ALA A 47 10.85 -5.21 15.47
N THR A 48 11.21 -5.64 16.68
CA THR A 48 12.23 -5.00 17.52
C THR A 48 13.54 -5.81 17.56
N PRO A 49 14.68 -5.15 17.86
CA PRO A 49 14.82 -3.73 18.19
C PRO A 49 14.45 -2.83 17.02
N MET A 50 13.67 -1.78 17.30
CA MET A 50 13.25 -0.78 16.32
C MET A 50 13.85 0.57 16.66
N ALA A 51 14.29 1.31 15.67
CA ALA A 51 14.69 2.71 15.82
C ALA A 51 13.77 3.61 14.99
N MET A 52 13.48 4.81 15.50
CA MET A 52 12.77 5.84 14.75
C MET A 52 13.35 7.23 14.99
N VAL A 53 13.17 8.11 14.03
CA VAL A 53 13.64 9.49 14.08
C VAL A 53 12.69 10.40 13.30
N ASP A 54 12.39 11.60 13.84
CA ASP A 54 11.63 12.63 13.16
C ASP A 54 12.54 13.55 12.31
N ASP A 55 11.92 14.51 11.61
CA ASP A 55 12.59 15.52 10.78
C ASP A 55 13.40 16.54 11.59
N LYS A 56 13.19 16.62 12.91
CA LYS A 56 13.87 17.53 13.83
C LYS A 56 15.08 16.87 14.52
N GLY A 57 15.25 15.54 14.34
CA GLY A 57 16.32 14.76 14.93
C GLY A 57 15.96 14.14 16.29
N ASN A 58 14.69 14.18 16.73
CA ASN A 58 14.27 13.44 17.91
C ASN A 58 14.25 11.95 17.58
N GLY A 59 15.00 11.15 18.31
CA GLY A 59 15.11 9.70 18.11
C GLY A 59 14.55 8.90 19.27
N ALA A 60 14.05 7.70 18.97
CA ALA A 60 13.64 6.72 19.95
C ALA A 60 14.04 5.31 19.50
N THR A 61 14.28 4.43 20.46
CA THR A 61 14.46 2.99 20.23
C THR A 61 13.45 2.21 21.05
N PHE A 62 12.94 1.12 20.47
CA PHE A 62 11.95 0.26 21.12
C PHE A 62 12.49 -1.16 21.26
N ASP A 63 12.18 -1.76 22.39
CA ASP A 63 12.17 -3.19 22.61
C ASP A 63 10.82 -3.52 23.25
N THR A 64 10.02 -4.36 22.59
CA THR A 64 8.62 -4.59 22.97
C THR A 64 8.31 -6.08 23.05
N ILE A 65 7.26 -6.42 23.79
CA ILE A 65 6.84 -7.80 24.01
C ILE A 65 6.12 -8.43 22.80
N SER A 66 5.70 -7.62 21.81
CA SER A 66 5.05 -8.10 20.59
C SER A 66 5.03 -7.03 19.48
N ASN A 67 4.87 -7.46 18.23
CA ASN A 67 4.79 -6.57 17.08
C ASN A 67 3.61 -5.58 17.16
N GLN A 68 2.48 -6.00 17.77
CA GLN A 68 1.33 -5.11 18.00
C GLN A 68 1.67 -4.00 19.02
N TRP A 69 2.49 -4.29 20.04
CA TRP A 69 2.97 -3.25 20.94
C TRP A 69 3.96 -2.30 20.26
N THR A 70 4.80 -2.82 19.37
CA THR A 70 5.69 -1.98 18.56
C THR A 70 4.86 -0.96 17.74
N GLU A 71 3.83 -1.43 17.03
CA GLU A 71 2.92 -0.55 16.27
C GLU A 71 2.27 0.52 17.15
N LYS A 72 1.68 0.12 18.28
CA LYS A 72 0.99 1.05 19.19
C LYS A 72 1.91 2.16 19.71
N LEU A 73 3.11 1.80 20.14
CA LEU A 73 4.07 2.77 20.68
C LEU A 73 4.65 3.65 19.58
N ALA A 74 5.02 3.06 18.44
CA ALA A 74 5.54 3.81 17.30
C ALA A 74 4.51 4.82 16.77
N ARG A 75 3.26 4.42 16.63
CA ARG A 75 2.18 5.30 16.17
C ARG A 75 1.92 6.45 17.13
N ALA A 76 1.85 6.17 18.43
CA ALA A 76 1.67 7.21 19.44
C ALA A 76 2.82 8.25 19.38
N LEU A 77 4.05 7.77 19.25
CA LEU A 77 5.20 8.67 19.16
C LEU A 77 5.25 9.42 17.81
N THR A 78 4.87 8.77 16.71
CA THR A 78 4.79 9.43 15.39
C THR A 78 3.81 10.61 15.42
N ILE A 79 2.68 10.49 16.12
CA ILE A 79 1.72 11.59 16.29
C ILE A 79 2.38 12.76 17.02
N GLU A 80 3.09 12.51 18.12
CA GLU A 80 3.81 13.53 18.88
C GLU A 80 4.99 14.15 18.10
N MET A 81 5.60 13.39 17.20
CA MET A 81 6.64 13.84 16.28
C MET A 81 6.14 14.72 15.12
N GLY A 82 4.82 14.90 14.99
CA GLY A 82 4.22 15.74 13.95
C GLY A 82 3.62 14.96 12.78
N GLY A 83 3.36 13.65 12.98
CA GLY A 83 2.65 12.79 12.03
C GLY A 83 3.54 12.05 11.03
N SER A 84 4.87 12.23 11.11
CA SER A 84 5.83 11.52 10.23
C SER A 84 7.12 11.20 10.99
N ALA A 85 7.65 10.00 10.78
CA ALA A 85 8.96 9.59 11.29
C ALA A 85 9.59 8.53 10.38
N MET A 86 10.91 8.52 10.30
CA MET A 86 11.67 7.46 9.66
C MET A 86 11.85 6.30 10.64
N VAL A 87 11.69 5.06 10.16
CA VAL A 87 11.81 3.88 11.00
C VAL A 87 12.76 2.84 10.40
N SER A 88 13.44 2.11 11.28
CA SER A 88 14.19 0.89 10.96
C SER A 88 13.73 -0.19 11.92
N LEU A 89 13.20 -1.29 11.39
CA LEU A 89 12.58 -2.38 12.15
C LEU A 89 12.82 -3.72 11.45
N TYR A 90 12.45 -4.82 12.09
CA TYR A 90 12.69 -6.18 11.62
C TYR A 90 14.16 -6.43 11.28
N PRO A 91 15.08 -6.36 12.26
CA PRO A 91 16.49 -6.69 12.06
C PRO A 91 16.64 -8.21 11.90
N VAL A 92 16.46 -8.71 10.68
CA VAL A 92 16.45 -10.13 10.37
C VAL A 92 17.68 -10.54 9.56
N LEU A 93 18.14 -11.78 9.76
CA LEU A 93 19.19 -12.34 8.94
C LEU A 93 18.61 -12.81 7.58
N ALA A 94 19.36 -12.59 6.49
CA ALA A 94 18.93 -12.96 5.15
C ALA A 94 18.51 -14.44 5.03
N GLY A 95 19.21 -15.34 5.73
CA GLY A 95 18.86 -16.76 5.74
C GLY A 95 17.58 -17.12 6.45
N GLN A 96 17.12 -16.27 7.39
CA GLN A 96 15.87 -16.46 8.14
C GLN A 96 14.66 -15.83 7.46
N SER A 97 14.88 -14.71 6.74
CA SER A 97 13.82 -13.95 6.11
C SER A 97 13.47 -14.43 4.70
N ARG A 98 14.35 -15.20 4.06
CA ARG A 98 14.24 -15.56 2.64
C ARG A 98 12.88 -16.13 2.24
N ASP A 99 12.33 -17.04 3.05
CA ASP A 99 11.07 -17.72 2.78
C ASP A 99 9.84 -16.89 3.12
N TYR A 100 10.05 -15.70 3.70
CA TYR A 100 9.03 -14.75 4.11
C TYR A 100 9.14 -13.40 3.38
N LEU A 101 9.94 -13.32 2.32
CA LEU A 101 10.04 -12.12 1.48
C LEU A 101 9.42 -12.39 0.11
N ILE A 102 8.71 -11.39 -0.38
CA ILE A 102 8.15 -11.37 -1.73
C ILE A 102 9.26 -10.92 -2.68
N SER A 103 9.84 -11.87 -3.39
CA SER A 103 10.96 -11.65 -4.29
C SER A 103 10.55 -10.90 -5.56
N GLY A 104 11.42 -10.00 -6.04
CA GLY A 104 11.20 -9.25 -7.28
C GLY A 104 10.20 -8.11 -7.15
N SER A 105 9.78 -7.75 -5.94
CA SER A 105 8.73 -6.74 -5.73
C SER A 105 9.16 -5.34 -6.16
N LEU A 106 10.45 -4.98 -6.01
CA LEU A 106 10.97 -3.69 -6.47
C LEU A 106 11.01 -3.63 -8.01
N SER A 107 11.48 -4.69 -8.66
CA SER A 107 11.44 -4.81 -10.13
C SER A 107 10.00 -4.77 -10.63
N LYS A 108 9.07 -5.49 -9.99
CA LYS A 108 7.64 -5.45 -10.32
C LYS A 108 7.06 -4.04 -10.21
N ALA A 109 7.37 -3.31 -9.14
CA ALA A 109 6.92 -1.94 -8.95
C ALA A 109 7.45 -1.00 -10.05
N TYR A 110 8.72 -1.16 -10.44
CA TYR A 110 9.34 -0.42 -11.53
C TYR A 110 8.65 -0.71 -12.87
N ASP A 111 8.39 -1.97 -13.19
CA ASP A 111 7.71 -2.37 -14.43
C ASP A 111 6.27 -1.88 -14.48
N MET A 112 5.54 -1.89 -13.33
CA MET A 112 4.22 -1.26 -13.23
C MET A 112 4.29 0.24 -13.55
N GLY A 113 5.30 0.95 -13.02
CA GLY A 113 5.51 2.36 -13.31
C GLY A 113 5.74 2.62 -14.80
N LYS A 114 6.50 1.77 -15.49
CA LYS A 114 6.68 1.85 -16.94
C LYS A 114 5.37 1.64 -17.70
N ILE A 115 4.56 0.65 -17.29
CA ILE A 115 3.25 0.41 -17.91
C ILE A 115 2.36 1.65 -17.76
N LEU A 116 2.35 2.29 -16.59
CA LEU A 116 1.59 3.53 -16.39
C LEU A 116 2.06 4.65 -17.33
N ASP A 117 3.37 4.80 -17.50
CA ASP A 117 3.94 5.83 -18.35
C ASP A 117 3.71 5.58 -19.85
N ASP A 118 3.83 4.33 -20.28
CA ASP A 118 3.74 3.96 -21.70
C ASP A 118 2.29 3.88 -22.20
N HIS A 119 1.34 3.44 -21.33
CA HIS A 119 -0.05 3.13 -21.75
C HIS A 119 -1.09 4.15 -21.30
N LYS A 120 -0.77 5.05 -20.36
CA LYS A 120 -1.67 6.14 -19.92
C LYS A 120 -3.07 5.62 -19.58
N SER A 121 -4.13 6.14 -20.18
CA SER A 121 -5.52 5.73 -19.90
C SER A 121 -5.80 4.24 -20.14
N ALA A 122 -5.00 3.54 -20.93
CA ALA A 122 -5.12 2.09 -21.14
C ALA A 122 -4.40 1.26 -20.05
N ALA A 123 -3.61 1.89 -19.18
CA ALA A 123 -2.74 1.21 -18.22
C ALA A 123 -3.47 0.23 -17.28
N ALA A 124 -4.71 0.54 -16.87
CA ALA A 124 -5.50 -0.35 -16.01
C ALA A 124 -5.71 -1.73 -16.64
N HIS A 125 -6.05 -1.78 -17.92
CA HIS A 125 -6.26 -3.04 -18.66
C HIS A 125 -4.95 -3.79 -18.88
N VAL A 126 -3.87 -3.06 -19.23
CA VAL A 126 -2.54 -3.67 -19.45
C VAL A 126 -2.00 -4.25 -18.15
N LEU A 127 -2.13 -3.55 -17.02
CA LEU A 127 -1.74 -4.06 -15.71
C LEU A 127 -2.57 -5.30 -15.31
N ALA A 128 -3.89 -5.26 -15.55
CA ALA A 128 -4.76 -6.40 -15.27
C ALA A 128 -4.32 -7.65 -16.06
N GLU A 129 -4.05 -7.49 -17.36
CA GLU A 129 -3.58 -8.59 -18.21
C GLU A 129 -2.19 -9.10 -17.78
N THR A 130 -1.24 -8.17 -17.57
CA THR A 130 0.15 -8.51 -17.25
C THR A 130 0.27 -9.24 -15.91
N TYR A 131 -0.51 -8.84 -14.91
CA TYR A 131 -0.40 -9.35 -13.53
C TYR A 131 -1.59 -10.24 -13.10
N GLN A 132 -2.32 -10.79 -14.07
CA GLN A 132 -3.45 -11.72 -13.82
C GLN A 132 -4.52 -11.13 -12.89
N GLY A 133 -4.66 -9.83 -12.92
CA GLY A 133 -5.70 -9.10 -12.23
C GLY A 133 -6.93 -8.87 -13.07
N ARG A 134 -7.77 -7.93 -12.62
CA ARG A 134 -8.95 -7.50 -13.38
C ARG A 134 -9.30 -6.05 -13.09
N VAL A 135 -9.90 -5.36 -14.04
CA VAL A 135 -10.61 -4.11 -13.77
C VAL A 135 -11.92 -4.49 -13.09
N LEU A 136 -12.02 -4.14 -11.81
CA LEU A 136 -13.18 -4.47 -10.96
C LEU A 136 -14.37 -3.57 -11.29
N PHE A 137 -14.08 -2.32 -11.64
CA PHE A 137 -15.09 -1.29 -11.90
C PHE A 137 -14.49 -0.12 -12.68
N THR A 138 -15.29 0.49 -13.52
CA THR A 138 -15.01 1.79 -14.13
C THR A 138 -16.15 2.72 -13.76
N GLY A 139 -15.84 3.86 -13.12
CA GLY A 139 -16.90 4.75 -12.65
C GLY A 139 -16.40 6.13 -12.27
N ARG A 140 -17.37 6.96 -11.89
CA ARG A 140 -17.14 8.32 -11.40
C ARG A 140 -17.38 8.38 -9.90
N VAL A 141 -16.49 9.06 -9.19
CA VAL A 141 -16.64 9.31 -7.75
C VAL A 141 -17.90 10.14 -7.50
N ARG A 142 -18.85 9.57 -6.78
CA ARG A 142 -20.11 10.18 -6.38
C ARG A 142 -20.09 10.72 -4.97
N ASP A 143 -19.37 10.03 -4.09
CA ASP A 143 -19.20 10.48 -2.71
C ASP A 143 -17.91 9.92 -2.12
N VAL A 144 -17.33 10.64 -1.17
CA VAL A 144 -16.17 10.21 -0.42
C VAL A 144 -16.26 10.73 1.02
N GLU A 145 -16.43 9.81 1.94
CA GLU A 145 -16.36 10.08 3.36
C GLU A 145 -14.96 9.81 3.89
N ARG A 146 -14.40 10.75 4.64
CA ARG A 146 -13.11 10.60 5.33
C ARG A 146 -13.22 11.05 6.76
N ARG A 147 -12.58 10.31 7.64
CA ARG A 147 -12.38 10.69 9.04
C ARG A 147 -11.00 10.27 9.50
N SER A 148 -10.34 11.11 10.26
CA SER A 148 -9.10 10.75 10.95
C SER A 148 -9.43 10.14 12.31
N ASP A 149 -8.90 8.97 12.57
CA ASP A 149 -9.10 8.23 13.81
C ASP A 149 -7.80 7.52 14.20
N ALA A 150 -7.25 7.84 15.36
CA ALA A 150 -6.04 7.25 15.93
C ALA A 150 -4.84 7.18 14.95
N GLY A 151 -4.63 8.24 14.15
CA GLY A 151 -3.53 8.32 13.19
C GLY A 151 -3.78 7.61 11.86
N PHE A 152 -5.01 7.14 11.62
CA PHE A 152 -5.43 6.57 10.35
C PHE A 152 -6.46 7.45 9.65
N THR A 153 -6.41 7.49 8.32
CA THR A 153 -7.48 8.02 7.48
C THR A 153 -8.41 6.88 7.09
N LYS A 154 -9.57 6.80 7.71
CA LYS A 154 -10.61 5.81 7.41
C LYS A 154 -11.72 6.43 6.60
N GLY A 155 -12.35 5.64 5.74
CA GLY A 155 -13.50 6.14 5.00
C GLY A 155 -14.15 5.15 4.07
N LYS A 156 -15.09 5.71 3.31
CA LYS A 156 -15.85 5.02 2.27
C LYS A 156 -15.84 5.87 1.00
N LEU A 157 -15.68 5.21 -0.13
CA LEU A 157 -15.80 5.79 -1.45
C LEU A 157 -17.00 5.17 -2.17
N VAL A 158 -17.84 5.98 -2.78
CA VAL A 158 -18.97 5.55 -3.61
C VAL A 158 -18.74 5.96 -5.04
N LEU A 159 -18.83 5.01 -5.95
CA LEU A 159 -18.69 5.20 -7.39
C LEU A 159 -20.02 4.91 -8.10
N GLU A 160 -20.33 5.72 -9.11
CA GLU A 160 -21.38 5.47 -10.08
C GLU A 160 -20.74 4.92 -11.37
N GLY A 161 -21.27 3.82 -11.88
CA GLY A 161 -20.72 3.11 -13.02
C GLY A 161 -20.70 3.93 -14.32
N GLN A 162 -19.70 3.65 -15.13
CA GLN A 162 -19.52 4.21 -16.47
C GLN A 162 -19.13 3.08 -17.43
N GLN A 163 -19.36 3.28 -18.75
CA GLN A 163 -19.04 2.29 -19.79
C GLN A 163 -19.75 0.95 -19.52
N ASP A 164 -19.00 -0.14 -19.44
CA ASP A 164 -19.55 -1.50 -19.23
C ASP A 164 -20.23 -1.67 -17.85
N PHE A 165 -20.05 -0.71 -16.94
CA PHE A 165 -20.66 -0.68 -15.60
C PHE A 165 -21.79 0.33 -15.47
N ASP A 166 -22.30 0.88 -16.59
CA ASP A 166 -23.40 1.85 -16.55
C ASP A 166 -24.63 1.25 -15.85
N GLY A 167 -25.21 2.02 -14.91
CA GLY A 167 -26.33 1.60 -14.08
C GLY A 167 -25.96 0.83 -12.80
N SER A 168 -24.69 0.44 -12.62
CA SER A 168 -24.18 -0.20 -11.39
C SER A 168 -23.52 0.80 -10.46
N GLY A 169 -23.37 0.41 -9.19
CA GLY A 169 -22.64 1.18 -8.18
C GLY A 169 -21.52 0.37 -7.53
N MET A 170 -20.46 1.03 -7.13
CA MET A 170 -19.39 0.41 -6.34
C MET A 170 -19.13 1.17 -5.07
N ASP A 171 -19.04 0.41 -3.97
CA ASP A 171 -18.59 0.89 -2.67
C ASP A 171 -17.16 0.38 -2.40
N LEU A 172 -16.28 1.25 -1.92
CA LEU A 172 -14.94 0.89 -1.45
C LEU A 172 -14.73 1.36 -0.02
N SER A 173 -14.22 0.50 0.84
CA SER A 173 -13.75 0.88 2.16
C SER A 173 -12.24 1.05 2.17
N PHE A 174 -11.75 2.00 2.99
CA PHE A 174 -10.32 2.23 3.13
C PHE A 174 -9.92 2.60 4.56
N GLN A 175 -8.67 2.27 4.91
CA GLN A 175 -7.94 2.76 6.08
C GLN A 175 -6.52 3.02 5.63
N ASN A 176 -6.18 4.27 5.31
CA ASN A 176 -5.06 4.70 4.49
C ASN A 176 -5.08 4.07 3.10
N GLU A 177 -5.20 2.74 3.02
CA GLU A 177 -5.24 1.92 1.81
C GLU A 177 -6.66 1.38 1.54
N PHE A 178 -6.98 1.06 0.28
CA PHE A 178 -8.25 0.40 -0.07
C PHE A 178 -8.23 -1.05 0.44
N LEU A 179 -9.27 -1.43 1.18
CA LEU A 179 -9.33 -2.71 1.90
C LEU A 179 -10.33 -3.70 1.31
N ALA A 180 -11.48 -3.22 0.86
CA ALA A 180 -12.52 -4.05 0.30
C ALA A 180 -13.40 -3.25 -0.68
N GLY A 181 -13.97 -3.93 -1.67
CA GLY A 181 -14.86 -3.34 -2.66
C GLY A 181 -16.09 -4.21 -2.93
N TRP A 182 -17.23 -3.55 -3.06
CA TRP A 182 -18.53 -4.18 -3.38
C TRP A 182 -19.13 -3.53 -4.63
N VAL A 183 -19.58 -4.35 -5.57
CA VAL A 183 -20.36 -3.91 -6.74
C VAL A 183 -21.80 -4.36 -6.53
N ASP A 184 -22.73 -3.42 -6.53
CA ASP A 184 -24.17 -3.65 -6.31
C ASP A 184 -24.46 -4.48 -5.03
N GLY A 185 -23.61 -4.29 -4.00
CA GLY A 185 -23.70 -4.98 -2.71
C GLY A 185 -22.96 -6.32 -2.64
N GLU A 186 -22.43 -6.84 -3.74
CA GLU A 186 -21.65 -8.07 -3.77
C GLU A 186 -20.15 -7.78 -3.59
N LEU A 187 -19.49 -8.49 -2.66
CA LEU A 187 -18.05 -8.36 -2.42
C LEU A 187 -17.27 -8.87 -3.64
N VAL A 188 -16.49 -7.99 -4.26
CA VAL A 188 -15.72 -8.32 -5.47
C VAL A 188 -14.21 -8.36 -5.24
N ALA A 189 -13.71 -7.70 -4.21
CA ALA A 189 -12.31 -7.74 -3.82
C ALA A 189 -12.12 -7.39 -2.35
N THR A 190 -11.11 -7.99 -1.74
CA THR A 190 -10.68 -7.67 -0.36
C THR A 190 -9.19 -7.91 -0.21
N THR A 191 -8.56 -7.28 0.79
CA THR A 191 -7.20 -7.61 1.20
C THR A 191 -7.07 -9.10 1.50
N PRO A 192 -5.92 -9.73 1.21
CA PRO A 192 -4.61 -9.13 0.87
C PRO A 192 -4.43 -8.72 -0.60
N ASP A 193 -5.41 -8.91 -1.49
CA ASP A 193 -5.30 -8.44 -2.86
C ASP A 193 -5.07 -6.94 -2.93
N LEU A 194 -4.28 -6.49 -3.89
CA LEU A 194 -4.09 -5.07 -4.16
C LEU A 194 -5.34 -4.50 -4.84
N ILE A 195 -6.01 -3.58 -4.15
CA ILE A 195 -7.09 -2.77 -4.72
C ILE A 195 -6.51 -1.38 -4.94
N THR A 196 -6.49 -0.91 -6.18
CA THR A 196 -5.93 0.41 -6.52
C THR A 196 -6.81 1.14 -7.52
N LEU A 197 -6.74 2.47 -7.50
CA LEU A 197 -7.44 3.33 -8.44
C LEU A 197 -6.46 3.97 -9.41
N LEU A 198 -6.84 4.00 -10.69
CA LEU A 198 -6.19 4.78 -11.73
C LEU A 198 -7.17 5.79 -12.30
N ASP A 199 -6.72 7.02 -12.52
CA ASP A 199 -7.50 8.03 -13.23
C ASP A 199 -7.81 7.54 -14.65
N ALA A 200 -9.08 7.49 -15.01
CA ALA A 200 -9.53 6.90 -16.28
C ALA A 200 -9.07 7.69 -17.51
N ASN A 201 -8.71 8.97 -17.37
CA ASN A 201 -8.29 9.82 -18.45
C ASN A 201 -6.77 9.81 -18.63
N THR A 202 -6.03 9.79 -17.53
CA THR A 202 -4.56 9.93 -17.57
C THR A 202 -3.82 8.62 -17.32
N GLY A 203 -4.47 7.63 -16.69
CA GLY A 203 -3.85 6.40 -16.21
C GLY A 203 -3.02 6.57 -14.94
N GLY A 204 -2.94 7.79 -14.40
CA GLY A 204 -2.18 8.06 -13.19
C GLY A 204 -2.79 7.38 -11.95
N PRO A 205 -1.96 6.92 -10.99
CA PRO A 205 -2.46 6.32 -9.75
C PRO A 205 -3.17 7.36 -8.89
N VAL A 206 -4.25 6.93 -8.22
CA VAL A 206 -5.06 7.77 -7.34
C VAL A 206 -5.07 7.15 -5.94
N THR A 207 -4.41 7.81 -5.00
CA THR A 207 -4.38 7.40 -3.59
C THR A 207 -5.66 7.83 -2.87
N THR A 208 -5.93 7.28 -1.69
CA THR A 208 -7.16 7.55 -0.93
C THR A 208 -7.35 9.03 -0.56
N ASP A 209 -6.26 9.77 -0.39
CA ASP A 209 -6.26 11.21 -0.12
C ASP A 209 -6.46 12.08 -1.39
N MET A 210 -6.10 11.56 -2.56
CA MET A 210 -6.28 12.24 -3.86
C MET A 210 -7.69 12.11 -4.45
N VAL A 211 -8.50 11.17 -3.95
CA VAL A 211 -9.86 10.98 -4.46
C VAL A 211 -10.71 12.21 -4.19
N ILE A 212 -11.35 12.73 -5.23
CA ILE A 212 -12.29 13.87 -5.15
C ILE A 212 -13.58 13.56 -5.90
N TYR A 213 -14.66 14.24 -5.52
CA TYR A 213 -15.94 14.16 -6.21
C TYR A 213 -15.81 14.43 -7.71
N GLY A 214 -16.45 13.62 -8.52
CA GLY A 214 -16.50 13.79 -9.99
C GLY A 214 -15.31 13.18 -10.74
N LEU A 215 -14.26 12.68 -10.05
CA LEU A 215 -13.14 12.00 -10.67
C LEU A 215 -13.61 10.69 -11.33
N SER A 216 -13.24 10.46 -12.59
CA SER A 216 -13.47 9.18 -13.26
C SER A 216 -12.26 8.26 -13.07
N VAL A 217 -12.51 7.03 -12.62
CA VAL A 217 -11.46 6.08 -12.25
C VAL A 217 -11.73 4.67 -12.77
N HIS A 218 -10.65 3.94 -13.00
CA HIS A 218 -10.66 2.48 -13.06
C HIS A 218 -10.27 1.94 -11.68
N VAL A 219 -11.05 1.03 -11.13
CA VAL A 219 -10.71 0.27 -9.93
C VAL A 219 -10.10 -1.04 -10.39
N LEU A 220 -8.83 -1.25 -10.06
CA LEU A 220 -8.06 -2.42 -10.44
C LEU A 220 -7.85 -3.32 -9.23
N GLY A 221 -8.08 -4.62 -9.40
CA GLY A 221 -7.74 -5.66 -8.44
C GLY A 221 -6.60 -6.53 -8.98
N LEU A 222 -5.51 -6.63 -8.25
CA LEU A 222 -4.40 -7.53 -8.55
C LEU A 222 -4.26 -8.56 -7.44
N PRO A 223 -4.01 -9.86 -7.79
CA PRO A 223 -3.86 -10.90 -6.78
C PRO A 223 -2.64 -10.65 -5.90
N SER A 224 -2.80 -10.97 -4.61
CA SER A 224 -1.71 -10.96 -3.65
C SER A 224 -0.67 -12.04 -3.96
N ASP A 225 0.50 -11.92 -3.35
CA ASP A 225 1.48 -13.01 -3.35
C ASP A 225 0.92 -14.20 -2.56
N PRO A 226 1.17 -15.46 -3.00
CA PRO A 226 0.68 -16.67 -2.31
C PRO A 226 1.14 -16.85 -0.86
N ILE A 227 2.11 -16.07 -0.40
CA ILE A 227 2.56 -16.07 0.99
C ILE A 227 1.50 -15.52 1.97
N TRP A 228 0.53 -14.73 1.44
CA TRP A 228 -0.61 -14.24 2.19
C TRP A 228 -1.76 -15.24 2.15
#